data_e77e58eab379f5489b26a3be0a9fdda1
#
_entry.id   e77e58eab379f5489b26a3be0a9fdda1
#
_cell.length_a   1.000
_cell.length_b   1.000
_cell.length_c   1.000
_cell.angle_alpha   90.00
_cell.angle_beta   90.00
_cell.angle_gamma   90.00
#
_symmetry.space_group_name_H-M   'P 1'
#
loop_
_entity.id
_entity.type
_entity.pdbx_description
1 polymer ?
#
loop_
_entity_poly.entity_id
_entity_poly.type
_entity_poly.pdbx_seq_one_letter_code
_entity_poly.pdbx_strand_id
1 'polypeptide(L)'
;MGLVFLRHAYSRYLNVKDRIEAALLARETEALAESVLSGKTAPEAPVTETLIRGILTLPDYLARLQFGQPDAPLRFLPLLNELRALHGAEALNQLDLFQPDLDVRPPQIENAAAKLSEADYAVATRSLRPAFQAILLNWLRDTGNRRYLDELSSLIERLQQQAPQPLIEQLFWV
;
A
#
# COMPACT_ATOMS: atom_id res chain seq x y z
N MET A 1 3.57 3.27 -31.14
CA MET A 1 2.39 2.37 -31.16
C MET A 1 2.46 1.22 -30.14
N GLY A 2 3.62 0.63 -29.83
CA GLY A 2 3.71 -0.50 -28.89
C GLY A 2 3.37 -0.21 -27.43
N LEU A 3 3.69 0.97 -26.91
CA LEU A 3 3.48 1.34 -25.49
C LEU A 3 2.01 1.63 -25.15
N VAL A 4 1.23 2.19 -26.08
CA VAL A 4 -0.22 2.39 -25.94
C VAL A 4 -0.94 1.03 -25.90
N PHE A 5 -0.40 0.03 -26.59
CA PHE A 5 -0.93 -1.33 -26.57
C PHE A 5 -0.69 -2.03 -25.22
N LEU A 6 0.47 -1.82 -24.59
CA LEU A 6 0.75 -2.30 -23.24
C LEU A 6 -0.26 -1.72 -22.23
N ARG A 7 -0.52 -0.43 -22.24
CA ARG A 7 -1.51 0.22 -21.37
C ARG A 7 -2.93 -0.36 -21.55
N HIS A 8 -3.38 -0.58 -22.81
CA HIS A 8 -4.71 -1.12 -23.09
C HIS A 8 -4.83 -2.63 -22.81
N ALA A 9 -3.80 -3.41 -23.11
CA ALA A 9 -3.79 -4.84 -22.82
C ALA A 9 -3.79 -5.09 -21.30
N TYR A 10 -3.00 -4.33 -20.53
CA TYR A 10 -2.88 -4.48 -19.09
C TYR A 10 -4.08 -3.90 -18.32
N SER A 11 -4.71 -2.83 -18.78
CA SER A 11 -5.91 -2.27 -18.14
C SER A 11 -7.13 -3.20 -18.22
N ARG A 12 -7.20 -4.10 -19.20
CA ARG A 12 -8.27 -5.10 -19.34
C ARG A 12 -8.09 -6.32 -18.43
N TYR A 13 -6.86 -6.66 -18.06
CA TYR A 13 -6.55 -7.80 -17.20
C TYR A 13 -6.46 -7.44 -15.71
N LEU A 14 -6.36 -6.16 -15.40
CA LEU A 14 -6.26 -5.67 -14.03
C LEU A 14 -7.63 -5.17 -13.58
N ASN A 15 -8.23 -5.86 -12.64
CA ASN A 15 -9.23 -5.23 -11.78
C ASN A 15 -8.48 -4.10 -11.06
N VAL A 16 -8.65 -2.87 -11.56
CA VAL A 16 -7.81 -1.70 -11.29
C VAL A 16 -7.78 -1.30 -9.79
N LYS A 17 -8.75 -1.78 -9.00
CA LYS A 17 -8.81 -1.49 -7.56
C LYS A 17 -7.72 -2.19 -6.73
N ASP A 18 -7.19 -3.33 -7.18
CA ASP A 18 -6.33 -4.16 -6.32
C ASP A 18 -4.85 -4.14 -6.71
N ARG A 19 -4.43 -3.27 -7.67
CA ARG A 19 -3.06 -3.36 -8.25
C ARG A 19 -2.50 -2.00 -8.64
N ILE A 20 -2.57 -1.06 -7.73
CA ILE A 20 -2.11 0.32 -7.92
C ILE A 20 -0.63 0.35 -8.28
N GLU A 21 0.17 -0.53 -7.70
CA GLU A 21 1.62 -0.61 -7.89
C GLU A 21 1.99 -1.05 -9.32
N ALA A 22 1.28 -2.02 -9.88
CA ALA A 22 1.49 -2.43 -11.27
C ALA A 22 1.16 -1.28 -12.24
N ALA A 23 0.07 -0.56 -11.97
CA ALA A 23 -0.32 0.61 -12.75
C ALA A 23 0.71 1.74 -12.61
N LEU A 24 1.25 1.95 -11.41
CA LEU A 24 2.27 2.94 -11.15
C LEU A 24 3.57 2.59 -11.87
N LEU A 25 4.03 1.34 -11.79
CA LEU A 25 5.23 0.88 -12.51
C LEU A 25 5.07 1.04 -14.04
N ALA A 26 3.92 0.67 -14.59
CA ALA A 26 3.62 0.85 -16.01
C ALA A 26 3.65 2.34 -16.40
N ARG A 27 3.04 3.20 -15.60
CA ARG A 27 2.99 4.65 -15.83
C ARG A 27 4.37 5.30 -15.79
N GLU A 28 5.19 4.98 -14.80
CA GLU A 28 6.52 5.57 -14.68
C GLU A 28 7.47 5.04 -15.80
N THR A 29 7.29 3.78 -16.22
CA THR A 29 8.02 3.23 -17.38
C THR A 29 7.60 3.93 -18.67
N GLU A 30 6.29 4.17 -18.87
CA GLU A 30 5.76 4.93 -20.01
C GLU A 30 6.30 6.38 -20.01
N ALA A 31 6.27 7.06 -18.85
CA ALA A 31 6.74 8.44 -18.73
C ALA A 31 8.23 8.59 -19.09
N LEU A 32 9.06 7.66 -18.64
CA LEU A 32 10.48 7.65 -19.04
C LEU A 32 10.65 7.38 -20.53
N ALA A 33 9.90 6.44 -21.11
CA ALA A 33 9.95 6.16 -22.55
C ALA A 33 9.50 7.38 -23.39
N GLU A 34 8.44 8.08 -22.97
CA GLU A 34 7.99 9.33 -23.61
C GLU A 34 9.04 10.44 -23.50
N SER A 35 9.73 10.55 -22.35
CA SER A 35 10.80 11.51 -22.15
C SER A 35 11.97 11.27 -23.12
N VAL A 36 12.33 9.99 -23.36
CA VAL A 36 13.34 9.61 -24.35
C VAL A 36 12.87 9.91 -25.77
N LEU A 37 11.64 9.53 -26.13
CA LEU A 37 11.08 9.75 -27.47
C LEU A 37 10.93 11.23 -27.81
N SER A 38 10.62 12.06 -26.81
CA SER A 38 10.53 13.52 -26.98
C SER A 38 11.88 14.23 -26.98
N GLY A 39 12.99 13.50 -26.76
CA GLY A 39 14.34 14.07 -26.70
C GLY A 39 14.67 14.84 -25.42
N LYS A 40 13.82 14.75 -24.39
CA LYS A 40 14.07 15.36 -23.07
C LYS A 40 15.14 14.61 -22.28
N THR A 41 15.18 13.29 -22.42
CA THR A 41 16.16 12.41 -21.77
C THR A 41 16.98 11.73 -22.85
N ALA A 42 18.31 11.80 -22.75
CA ALA A 42 19.20 11.12 -23.68
C ALA A 42 19.13 9.59 -23.48
N PRO A 43 19.10 8.78 -24.57
CA PRO A 43 19.02 7.31 -24.47
C PRO A 43 20.37 6.68 -24.11
N GLU A 44 20.95 7.08 -23.00
CA GLU A 44 22.18 6.53 -22.45
C GLU A 44 21.99 5.13 -21.86
N ALA A 45 23.09 4.40 -21.63
CA ALA A 45 23.03 3.04 -21.09
C ALA A 45 22.20 2.91 -19.80
N PRO A 46 22.32 3.78 -18.77
CA PRO A 46 21.49 3.68 -17.55
C PRO A 46 20.00 3.83 -17.82
N VAL A 47 19.62 4.73 -18.73
CA VAL A 47 18.22 4.98 -19.10
C VAL A 47 17.62 3.75 -19.79
N THR A 48 18.36 3.20 -20.76
CA THR A 48 17.92 2.03 -21.52
C THR A 48 17.80 0.80 -20.61
N GLU A 49 18.76 0.58 -19.72
CA GLU A 49 18.77 -0.52 -18.76
C GLU A 49 17.56 -0.42 -17.79
N THR A 50 17.28 0.76 -17.26
CA THR A 50 16.17 0.97 -16.34
C THR A 50 14.82 0.80 -17.04
N LEU A 51 14.67 1.24 -18.30
CA LEU A 51 13.50 0.98 -19.13
C LEU A 51 13.28 -0.52 -19.34
N ILE A 52 14.33 -1.26 -19.71
CA ILE A 52 14.25 -2.72 -19.90
C ILE A 52 13.83 -3.39 -18.60
N ARG A 53 14.38 -3.01 -17.45
CA ARG A 53 13.98 -3.55 -16.14
C ARG A 53 12.53 -3.26 -15.84
N GLY A 54 12.04 -2.04 -16.08
CA GLY A 54 10.63 -1.68 -15.91
C GLY A 54 9.70 -2.55 -16.74
N ILE A 55 10.03 -2.74 -18.02
CA ILE A 55 9.24 -3.55 -18.97
C ILE A 55 9.22 -5.03 -18.57
N LEU A 56 10.35 -5.60 -18.14
CA LEU A 56 10.45 -7.02 -17.78
C LEU A 56 9.88 -7.33 -16.40
N THR A 57 9.96 -6.39 -15.48
CA THR A 57 9.48 -6.58 -14.10
C THR A 57 7.95 -6.67 -14.05
N LEU A 58 7.24 -5.94 -14.89
CA LEU A 58 5.77 -5.87 -14.85
C LEU A 58 5.10 -7.22 -15.15
N PRO A 59 5.44 -7.96 -16.25
CA PRO A 59 4.87 -9.27 -16.52
C PRO A 59 5.17 -10.30 -15.42
N ASP A 60 6.40 -10.32 -14.91
CA ASP A 60 6.80 -11.22 -13.84
C ASP A 60 5.99 -10.97 -12.55
N TYR A 61 5.81 -9.72 -12.18
CA TYR A 61 4.99 -9.33 -11.05
C TYR A 61 3.53 -9.78 -11.21
N LEU A 62 2.93 -9.51 -12.38
CA LEU A 62 1.55 -9.90 -12.66
C LEU A 62 1.36 -11.42 -12.64
N ALA A 63 2.31 -12.19 -13.18
CA ALA A 63 2.29 -13.63 -13.12
C ALA A 63 2.31 -14.13 -11.67
N ARG A 64 3.15 -13.56 -10.81
CA ARG A 64 3.22 -13.92 -9.38
C ARG A 64 1.89 -13.67 -8.65
N LEU A 65 1.24 -12.54 -8.91
CA LEU A 65 -0.07 -12.24 -8.35
C LEU A 65 -1.15 -13.24 -8.82
N GLN A 66 -1.11 -13.66 -10.09
CA GLN A 66 -2.01 -14.69 -10.62
C GLN A 66 -1.84 -16.04 -9.93
N PHE A 67 -0.63 -16.37 -9.49
CA PHE A 67 -0.35 -17.57 -8.69
C PHE A 67 -0.65 -17.40 -7.19
N GLY A 68 -1.35 -16.34 -6.79
CA GLY A 68 -1.76 -16.13 -5.40
C GLY A 68 -0.64 -15.71 -4.46
N GLN A 69 0.51 -15.24 -4.99
CA GLN A 69 1.54 -14.69 -4.14
C GLN A 69 1.10 -13.32 -3.58
N PRO A 70 1.44 -13.03 -2.32
CA PRO A 70 1.06 -11.78 -1.70
C PRO A 70 1.65 -10.58 -2.46
N ASP A 71 0.87 -9.53 -2.55
CA ASP A 71 1.35 -8.26 -3.06
C ASP A 71 2.44 -7.68 -2.14
N ALA A 72 3.50 -7.17 -2.72
CA ALA A 72 4.63 -6.61 -2.01
C ALA A 72 5.10 -5.30 -2.68
N PRO A 73 4.30 -4.24 -2.60
CA PRO A 73 4.51 -2.98 -3.32
C PRO A 73 5.85 -2.34 -3.02
N LEU A 74 6.33 -2.42 -1.80
CA LEU A 74 7.59 -1.82 -1.38
C LEU A 74 8.82 -2.37 -2.13
N ARG A 75 8.71 -3.56 -2.76
CA ARG A 75 9.80 -4.15 -3.55
C ARG A 75 10.10 -3.34 -4.81
N PHE A 76 9.13 -2.60 -5.33
CA PHE A 76 9.27 -1.80 -6.56
C PHE A 76 9.69 -0.36 -6.29
N LEU A 77 9.64 0.09 -5.04
CA LEU A 77 9.97 1.46 -4.68
C LEU A 77 11.36 1.91 -5.20
N PRO A 78 12.43 1.10 -5.11
CA PRO A 78 13.71 1.48 -5.70
C PRO A 78 13.66 1.67 -7.21
N LEU A 79 13.04 0.73 -7.95
CA LEU A 79 12.90 0.81 -9.41
C LEU A 79 12.01 1.99 -9.83
N LEU A 80 10.90 2.21 -9.11
CA LEU A 80 10.03 3.37 -9.33
C LEU A 80 10.81 4.69 -9.19
N ASN A 81 11.62 4.80 -8.14
CA ASN A 81 12.41 6.00 -7.90
C ASN A 81 13.54 6.19 -8.91
N GLU A 82 14.14 5.11 -9.42
CA GLU A 82 15.10 5.19 -10.54
C GLU A 82 14.41 5.70 -11.82
N LEU A 83 13.25 5.12 -12.20
CA LEU A 83 12.47 5.57 -13.34
C LEU A 83 12.14 7.05 -13.22
N ARG A 84 11.61 7.48 -12.07
CA ARG A 84 11.22 8.86 -11.78
C ARG A 84 12.39 9.83 -11.85
N ALA A 85 13.53 9.48 -11.24
CA ALA A 85 14.74 10.30 -11.29
C ALA A 85 15.22 10.57 -12.71
N LEU A 86 15.15 9.55 -13.58
CA LEU A 86 15.60 9.65 -14.96
C LEU A 86 14.74 10.55 -15.86
N HIS A 87 13.45 10.72 -15.53
CA HIS A 87 12.59 11.67 -16.25
C HIS A 87 12.29 12.95 -15.44
N GLY A 88 12.98 13.15 -14.30
CA GLY A 88 12.91 14.41 -13.53
C GLY A 88 11.73 14.55 -12.59
N ALA A 89 11.10 13.44 -12.16
CA ALA A 89 10.04 13.45 -11.15
C ALA A 89 10.58 13.24 -9.74
N GLU A 90 9.85 13.74 -8.73
CA GLU A 90 10.20 13.57 -7.31
C GLU A 90 10.14 12.09 -6.90
N ALA A 91 11.03 11.69 -5.99
CA ALA A 91 11.04 10.34 -5.43
C ALA A 91 9.78 10.07 -4.58
N LEU A 92 9.25 8.87 -4.70
CA LEU A 92 8.17 8.37 -3.85
C LEU A 92 8.74 7.88 -2.52
N ASN A 93 7.97 8.05 -1.46
CA ASN A 93 8.21 7.44 -0.17
C ASN A 93 7.24 6.25 0.08
N GLN A 94 7.42 5.55 1.18
CA GLN A 94 6.58 4.39 1.50
C GLN A 94 5.11 4.75 1.74
N LEU A 95 4.83 5.96 2.24
CA LEU A 95 3.46 6.43 2.48
C LEU A 95 2.70 6.71 1.18
N ASP A 96 3.42 7.10 0.11
CA ASP A 96 2.80 7.33 -1.20
C ASP A 96 2.28 6.04 -1.83
N LEU A 97 2.81 4.89 -1.42
CA LEU A 97 2.36 3.56 -1.86
C LEU A 97 1.28 2.97 -0.93
N PHE A 98 1.04 3.57 0.23
CA PHE A 98 0.01 3.13 1.15
C PHE A 98 -1.34 3.70 0.74
N GLN A 99 -2.13 2.88 0.07
CA GLN A 99 -3.48 3.25 -0.38
C GLN A 99 -4.49 2.19 0.11
N PRO A 100 -4.91 2.26 1.38
CA PRO A 100 -5.88 1.34 1.93
C PRO A 100 -7.23 1.48 1.21
N ASP A 101 -7.90 0.36 0.95
CA ASP A 101 -9.26 0.36 0.40
C ASP A 101 -10.25 0.82 1.47
N LEU A 102 -10.62 2.10 1.44
CA LEU A 102 -11.56 2.70 2.38
C LEU A 102 -13.02 2.33 2.08
N ASP A 103 -13.32 1.67 0.96
CA ASP A 103 -14.66 1.17 0.64
C ASP A 103 -14.95 -0.18 1.33
N VAL A 104 -13.92 -0.88 1.80
CA VAL A 104 -14.07 -2.11 2.59
C VAL A 104 -14.71 -1.77 3.93
N ARG A 105 -15.83 -2.43 4.23
CA ARG A 105 -16.53 -2.26 5.50
C ARG A 105 -16.22 -3.41 6.42
N PRO A 106 -15.99 -3.13 7.71
CA PRO A 106 -15.84 -4.20 8.70
C PRO A 106 -17.12 -5.04 8.75
N PRO A 107 -17.03 -6.36 9.02
CA PRO A 107 -18.19 -7.19 9.22
C PRO A 107 -19.03 -6.61 10.39
N GLN A 108 -20.35 -6.56 10.20
CA GLN A 108 -21.24 -6.14 11.29
C GLN A 108 -21.17 -7.21 12.38
N ILE A 109 -20.69 -6.83 13.55
CA ILE A 109 -20.66 -7.71 14.72
C ILE A 109 -22.03 -7.65 15.37
N GLU A 110 -22.78 -8.75 15.31
CA GLU A 110 -24.00 -8.94 16.09
C GLU A 110 -23.61 -8.82 17.58
N ASN A 111 -24.16 -7.87 18.32
CA ASN A 111 -23.80 -7.49 19.69
C ASN A 111 -22.59 -6.54 19.83
N ALA A 112 -22.39 -5.64 18.89
CA ALA A 112 -21.41 -4.57 19.06
C ALA A 112 -21.67 -3.79 20.36
N ALA A 113 -20.59 -3.51 21.10
CA ALA A 113 -20.66 -2.64 22.28
C ALA A 113 -21.27 -1.28 21.89
N ALA A 114 -21.99 -0.65 22.84
CA ALA A 114 -22.57 0.66 22.58
C ALA A 114 -21.48 1.65 22.16
N LYS A 115 -21.69 2.34 21.04
CA LYS A 115 -20.76 3.35 20.54
C LYS A 115 -20.65 4.49 21.55
N LEU A 116 -19.43 4.91 21.83
CA LEU A 116 -19.15 6.00 22.77
C LEU A 116 -19.40 7.36 22.10
N SER A 117 -19.62 8.39 22.92
CA SER A 117 -19.54 9.77 22.45
C SER A 117 -18.09 10.10 22.03
N GLU A 118 -17.88 11.11 21.19
CA GLU A 118 -16.53 11.54 20.78
C GLU A 118 -15.64 11.89 21.99
N ALA A 119 -16.21 12.54 22.99
CA ALA A 119 -15.50 12.91 24.22
C ALA A 119 -15.07 11.67 25.03
N ASP A 120 -16.00 10.72 25.24
CA ASP A 120 -15.72 9.49 25.96
C ASP A 120 -14.74 8.59 25.21
N TYR A 121 -14.87 8.54 23.88
CA TYR A 121 -13.92 7.82 23.02
C TYR A 121 -12.51 8.38 23.10
N ALA A 122 -12.37 9.71 23.11
CA ALA A 122 -11.07 10.36 23.29
C ALA A 122 -10.45 10.05 24.66
N VAL A 123 -11.28 9.93 25.73
CA VAL A 123 -10.81 9.52 27.06
C VAL A 123 -10.40 8.05 27.03
N ALA A 124 -11.22 7.16 26.48
CA ALA A 124 -10.94 5.74 26.36
C ALA A 124 -9.62 5.48 25.58
N THR A 125 -9.45 6.14 24.44
CA THR A 125 -8.22 6.03 23.63
C THR A 125 -6.97 6.46 24.42
N ARG A 126 -7.06 7.58 25.15
CA ARG A 126 -5.95 8.04 25.99
C ARG A 126 -5.64 7.06 27.12
N SER A 127 -6.64 6.47 27.73
CA SER A 127 -6.45 5.52 28.84
C SER A 127 -5.83 4.19 28.39
N LEU A 128 -6.06 3.77 27.14
CA LEU A 128 -5.49 2.55 26.55
C LEU A 128 -4.06 2.73 26.02
N ARG A 129 -3.65 3.95 25.75
CA ARG A 129 -2.31 4.24 25.19
C ARG A 129 -1.15 3.64 25.99
N PRO A 130 -1.09 3.73 27.33
CA PRO A 130 0.01 3.10 28.08
C PRO A 130 0.05 1.59 27.94
N ALA A 131 -1.12 0.92 27.97
CA ALA A 131 -1.21 -0.52 27.79
C ALA A 131 -0.73 -0.93 26.38
N PHE A 132 -1.19 -0.23 25.34
CA PHE A 132 -0.74 -0.45 23.96
C PHE A 132 0.77 -0.32 23.83
N GLN A 133 1.36 0.74 24.38
CA GLN A 133 2.80 0.97 24.34
C GLN A 133 3.59 -0.14 25.08
N ALA A 134 3.10 -0.60 26.24
CA ALA A 134 3.75 -1.66 26.97
C ALA A 134 3.74 -2.99 26.22
N ILE A 135 2.60 -3.37 25.63
CA ILE A 135 2.47 -4.60 24.85
C ILE A 135 3.34 -4.52 23.58
N LEU A 136 3.31 -3.38 22.88
CA LEU A 136 4.15 -3.15 21.70
C LEU A 136 5.65 -3.27 22.02
N LEU A 137 6.10 -2.70 23.13
CA LEU A 137 7.50 -2.82 23.58
C LEU A 137 7.87 -4.27 23.90
N ASN A 138 6.98 -5.03 24.52
CA ASN A 138 7.21 -6.44 24.82
C ASN A 138 7.31 -7.27 23.52
N TRP A 139 6.42 -6.99 22.55
CA TRP A 139 6.50 -7.63 21.24
C TRP A 139 7.80 -7.29 20.50
N LEU A 140 8.24 -6.02 20.51
CA LEU A 140 9.52 -5.62 19.88
C LEU A 140 10.75 -6.29 20.51
N ARG A 141 10.67 -6.67 21.79
CA ARG A 141 11.74 -7.42 22.48
C ARG A 141 11.72 -8.92 22.19
N ASP A 142 10.54 -9.46 21.91
CA ASP A 142 10.31 -10.89 21.64
C ASP A 142 9.29 -11.03 20.51
N THR A 143 9.75 -10.77 19.26
CA THR A 143 8.91 -10.79 18.06
C THR A 143 8.39 -12.18 17.70
N GLY A 144 8.94 -13.24 18.27
CA GLY A 144 8.46 -14.63 18.10
C GLY A 144 7.21 -14.95 18.91
N ASN A 145 6.88 -14.17 19.92
CA ASN A 145 5.76 -14.42 20.81
C ASN A 145 4.45 -13.79 20.29
N ARG A 146 3.62 -14.63 19.66
CA ARG A 146 2.33 -14.22 19.08
C ARG A 146 1.33 -13.68 20.11
N ARG A 147 1.45 -14.05 21.38
CA ARG A 147 0.55 -13.58 22.43
C ARG A 147 0.44 -12.06 22.50
N TYR A 148 1.56 -11.35 22.30
CA TYR A 148 1.55 -9.89 22.30
C TYR A 148 0.77 -9.31 21.12
N LEU A 149 0.80 -9.96 19.96
CA LEU A 149 -0.02 -9.55 18.81
C LEU A 149 -1.51 -9.78 19.08
N ASP A 150 -1.88 -10.89 19.70
CA ASP A 150 -3.26 -11.18 20.07
C ASP A 150 -3.78 -10.15 21.09
N GLU A 151 -2.95 -9.76 22.06
CA GLU A 151 -3.28 -8.71 23.05
C GLU A 151 -3.43 -7.33 22.36
N LEU A 152 -2.57 -6.97 21.41
CA LEU A 152 -2.70 -5.74 20.61
C LEU A 152 -3.96 -5.74 19.77
N SER A 153 -4.26 -6.84 19.07
CA SER A 153 -5.49 -7.01 18.28
C SER A 153 -6.73 -6.82 19.14
N SER A 154 -6.77 -7.43 20.33
CA SER A 154 -7.90 -7.28 21.25
C SER A 154 -8.12 -5.84 21.71
N LEU A 155 -7.04 -5.06 21.91
CA LEU A 155 -7.16 -3.63 22.23
C LEU A 155 -7.69 -2.82 21.06
N ILE A 156 -7.23 -3.11 19.86
CA ILE A 156 -7.67 -2.43 18.63
C ILE A 156 -9.15 -2.75 18.35
N GLU A 157 -9.56 -4.02 18.46
CA GLU A 157 -10.96 -4.44 18.30
C GLU A 157 -11.90 -3.71 19.27
N ARG A 158 -11.50 -3.53 20.52
CA ARG A 158 -12.29 -2.75 21.50
C ARG A 158 -12.44 -1.30 21.06
N LEU A 159 -11.38 -0.65 20.57
CA LEU A 159 -11.45 0.72 20.07
C LEU A 159 -12.33 0.80 18.82
N GLN A 160 -12.21 -0.16 17.91
CA GLN A 160 -13.05 -0.25 16.72
C GLN A 160 -14.54 -0.35 17.07
N GLN A 161 -14.90 -1.28 17.96
CA GLN A 161 -16.29 -1.50 18.36
C GLN A 161 -16.93 -0.28 19.04
N GLN A 162 -16.15 0.51 19.77
CA GLN A 162 -16.59 1.70 20.48
C GLN A 162 -16.50 2.99 19.67
N ALA A 163 -15.99 2.92 18.42
CA ALA A 163 -15.78 4.09 17.59
C ALA A 163 -17.07 4.87 17.32
N PRO A 164 -17.09 6.20 17.56
CA PRO A 164 -18.28 7.02 17.41
C PRO A 164 -18.70 7.22 15.95
N GLN A 165 -17.73 7.15 15.03
CA GLN A 165 -17.93 7.41 13.60
C GLN A 165 -17.52 6.20 12.75
N PRO A 166 -18.25 5.90 11.66
CA PRO A 166 -17.92 4.79 10.77
C PRO A 166 -16.51 4.89 10.16
N LEU A 167 -16.02 6.10 9.91
CA LEU A 167 -14.68 6.32 9.34
C LEU A 167 -13.57 5.87 10.31
N ILE A 168 -13.75 6.11 11.61
CA ILE A 168 -12.80 5.67 12.64
C ILE A 168 -12.85 4.14 12.77
N GLU A 169 -14.03 3.56 12.69
CA GLU A 169 -14.22 2.10 12.68
C GLU A 169 -13.49 1.45 11.50
N GLN A 170 -13.61 2.04 10.31
CA GLN A 170 -12.91 1.58 9.10
C GLN A 170 -11.39 1.70 9.23
N LEU A 171 -10.87 2.79 9.82
CA LEU A 171 -9.44 2.99 10.01
C LEU A 171 -8.78 1.86 10.83
N PHE A 172 -9.49 1.30 11.81
CA PHE A 172 -8.98 0.19 12.62
C PHE A 172 -9.16 -1.18 11.95
N TRP A 173 -10.00 -1.26 10.92
CA TRP A 173 -10.23 -2.48 10.16
C TRP A 173 -9.21 -2.69 9.04
N VAL A 174 -8.81 -1.63 8.36
CA VAL A 174 -7.84 -1.64 7.25
C VAL A 174 -6.42 -1.83 7.78
#